data_f8fe45dfa8e14dc884cac46eeb8f346d
#
_entry.id   f8fe45dfa8e14dc884cac46eeb8f346d
#
_cell.length_a   1.000
_cell.length_b   1.000
_cell.length_c   1.000
_cell.angle_alpha   90.00
_cell.angle_beta   90.00
_cell.angle_gamma   90.00
#
_symmetry.space_group_name_H-M   'P 1'
#
loop_
_entity.id
_entity.type
_entity.pdbx_description
1 polymer ?
#
loop_
_entity_poly.entity_id
_entity_poly.type
_entity_poly.pdbx_seq_one_letter_code
_entity_poly.pdbx_strand_id
1 'polypeptide(L)'
;MRSRSNKSHSSKKNATGSFRVIGGSWGSRRLSFPSIEGLRPTTDRVKETVFNWLASDIDGARVLDLFAGSGSLGFEALSRGASSLTAIERDRSAAQSIRDNIHLLDKQGTTHTEVIQADAIAWLKQSLAKDSTYDLVLLDPPFRQGLLDSCIELLSDNSLLQKGALVYLELEQERNDLQTPAHWALLKEKVAGQVSYRLYEVNELEG
;
A
#
# COMPACT_ATOMS: atom_id res chain seq x y z
N MET A 1 -35.73 -43.78 -25.44
CA MET A 1 -34.37 -43.46 -25.00
C MET A 1 -34.13 -41.96 -25.14
N ARG A 2 -34.10 -41.22 -24.04
CA ARG A 2 -33.83 -39.78 -24.04
C ARG A 2 -32.44 -39.57 -23.50
N SER A 3 -31.53 -39.07 -24.35
CA SER A 3 -30.17 -38.70 -24.01
C SER A 3 -30.17 -37.42 -23.14
N ARG A 4 -29.64 -37.51 -21.95
CA ARG A 4 -29.39 -36.35 -21.09
C ARG A 4 -28.05 -35.74 -21.50
N SER A 5 -28.08 -34.54 -22.11
CA SER A 5 -26.88 -33.75 -22.36
C SER A 5 -26.37 -33.18 -21.03
N ASN A 6 -25.20 -33.62 -20.64
CA ASN A 6 -24.45 -33.10 -19.49
C ASN A 6 -23.87 -31.74 -19.87
N LYS A 7 -24.45 -30.63 -19.39
CA LYS A 7 -23.84 -29.29 -19.47
C LYS A 7 -22.72 -29.23 -18.46
N SER A 8 -21.48 -29.33 -18.92
CA SER A 8 -20.31 -29.03 -18.17
C SER A 8 -20.34 -27.53 -17.78
N HIS A 9 -20.47 -27.23 -16.49
CA HIS A 9 -20.22 -25.90 -15.95
C HIS A 9 -18.71 -25.63 -16.09
N SER A 10 -18.34 -24.89 -17.11
CA SER A 10 -17.02 -24.32 -17.23
C SER A 10 -16.92 -23.25 -16.13
N SER A 11 -16.21 -23.54 -15.06
CA SER A 11 -15.79 -22.55 -14.08
C SER A 11 -14.95 -21.49 -14.83
N LYS A 12 -15.46 -20.26 -14.95
CA LYS A 12 -14.65 -19.12 -15.38
C LYS A 12 -13.45 -19.05 -14.44
N LYS A 13 -12.27 -19.42 -14.90
CA LYS A 13 -11.03 -19.09 -14.21
C LYS A 13 -11.01 -17.57 -14.10
N ASN A 14 -11.20 -17.04 -12.89
CA ASN A 14 -11.04 -15.62 -12.64
C ASN A 14 -9.64 -15.25 -13.11
N ALA A 15 -9.55 -14.27 -14.01
CA ALA A 15 -8.27 -13.75 -14.47
C ALA A 15 -7.49 -13.28 -13.21
N THR A 16 -6.21 -13.65 -13.12
CA THR A 16 -5.34 -13.26 -11.99
C THR A 16 -4.19 -12.44 -12.54
N GLY A 17 -3.90 -11.31 -11.89
CA GLY A 17 -2.67 -10.57 -12.06
C GLY A 17 -1.53 -11.18 -11.24
N SER A 18 -0.31 -10.74 -11.47
CA SER A 18 0.82 -11.07 -10.62
C SER A 18 1.78 -9.91 -10.50
N PHE A 19 2.45 -9.79 -9.36
CA PHE A 19 3.57 -8.89 -9.13
C PHE A 19 4.75 -9.66 -8.56
N ARG A 20 5.93 -9.04 -8.59
CA ARG A 20 7.16 -9.62 -8.04
C ARG A 20 7.62 -8.78 -6.85
N VAL A 21 8.05 -9.42 -5.76
CA VAL A 21 8.85 -8.79 -4.71
C VAL A 21 10.27 -8.60 -5.25
N ILE A 22 10.81 -7.38 -5.16
CA ILE A 22 12.07 -7.02 -5.82
C ILE A 22 13.27 -7.40 -4.96
N GLY A 23 13.26 -7.00 -3.69
CA GLY A 23 14.39 -7.17 -2.78
C GLY A 23 14.03 -7.80 -1.46
N GLY A 24 15.01 -7.87 -0.55
CA GLY A 24 14.84 -8.38 0.80
C GLY A 24 14.70 -9.91 0.90
N SER A 25 14.17 -10.38 2.02
CA SER A 25 14.07 -11.81 2.37
C SER A 25 13.16 -12.62 1.42
N TRP A 26 12.18 -11.96 0.81
CA TRP A 26 11.26 -12.55 -0.16
C TRP A 26 11.57 -12.19 -1.61
N GLY A 27 12.73 -11.62 -1.86
CA GLY A 27 13.16 -11.18 -3.19
C GLY A 27 12.95 -12.24 -4.27
N SER A 28 12.55 -11.80 -5.47
CA SER A 28 12.23 -12.62 -6.65
C SER A 28 10.94 -13.48 -6.54
N ARG A 29 10.25 -13.50 -5.41
CA ARG A 29 8.95 -14.19 -5.27
C ARG A 29 7.89 -13.52 -6.12
N ARG A 30 7.12 -14.33 -6.85
CA ARG A 30 5.93 -13.89 -7.58
C ARG A 30 4.69 -14.24 -6.78
N LEU A 31 3.83 -13.24 -6.60
CA LEU A 31 2.57 -13.35 -5.89
C LEU A 31 1.43 -13.02 -6.84
N SER A 32 0.32 -13.71 -6.71
CA SER A 32 -0.87 -13.48 -7.52
C SER A 32 -1.90 -12.65 -6.75
N PHE A 33 -2.71 -11.90 -7.51
CA PHE A 33 -3.84 -11.16 -6.98
C PHE A 33 -5.03 -11.25 -7.94
N PRO A 34 -6.27 -11.08 -7.48
CA PRO A 34 -7.46 -11.15 -8.34
C PRO A 34 -7.46 -9.98 -9.34
N SER A 35 -7.92 -10.25 -10.56
CA SER A 35 -8.14 -9.19 -11.54
C SER A 35 -9.36 -8.36 -11.13
N ILE A 36 -9.11 -7.18 -10.61
CA ILE A 36 -10.11 -6.19 -10.20
C ILE A 36 -9.93 -4.98 -11.10
N GLU A 37 -11.03 -4.41 -11.58
CA GLU A 37 -10.99 -3.22 -12.41
C GLU A 37 -10.31 -2.05 -11.66
N GLY A 38 -9.34 -1.42 -12.32
CA GLY A 38 -8.56 -0.33 -11.74
C GLY A 38 -7.39 -0.75 -10.85
N LEU A 39 -7.30 -2.02 -10.45
CA LEU A 39 -6.19 -2.51 -9.62
C LEU A 39 -4.98 -2.82 -10.51
N ARG A 40 -3.96 -1.97 -10.40
CA ARG A 40 -2.65 -2.17 -11.06
C ARG A 40 -1.56 -2.15 -9.99
N PRO A 41 -0.71 -3.17 -9.92
CA PRO A 41 0.42 -3.12 -9.00
C PRO A 41 1.40 -2.04 -9.46
N THR A 42 1.99 -1.33 -8.51
CA THR A 42 3.13 -0.43 -8.73
C THR A 42 4.22 -1.18 -9.50
N THR A 43 4.74 -0.56 -10.55
CA THR A 43 5.73 -1.23 -11.41
C THR A 43 7.02 -1.56 -10.67
N ASP A 44 7.72 -2.60 -11.10
CA ASP A 44 8.99 -3.03 -10.49
C ASP A 44 10.00 -1.88 -10.42
N ARG A 45 10.09 -1.05 -11.46
CA ARG A 45 10.99 0.12 -11.53
C ARG A 45 10.63 1.19 -10.48
N VAL A 46 9.36 1.46 -10.26
CA VAL A 46 8.91 2.43 -9.26
C VAL A 46 9.21 1.87 -7.87
N LYS A 47 8.84 0.63 -7.58
CA LYS A 47 9.16 -0.03 -6.32
C LYS A 47 10.66 0.01 -6.00
N GLU A 48 11.51 -0.36 -6.95
CA GLU A 48 12.96 -0.31 -6.78
C GLU A 48 13.44 1.12 -6.42
N THR A 49 12.93 2.14 -7.12
CA THR A 49 13.30 3.53 -6.83
C THR A 49 12.87 3.93 -5.43
N VAL A 50 11.61 3.68 -5.07
CA VAL A 50 11.03 4.06 -3.77
C VAL A 50 11.76 3.37 -2.62
N PHE A 51 11.95 2.07 -2.72
CA PHE A 51 12.62 1.32 -1.65
C PHE A 51 14.14 1.55 -1.60
N ASN A 52 14.76 2.10 -2.65
CA ASN A 52 16.11 2.66 -2.57
C ASN A 52 16.13 3.99 -1.80
N TRP A 53 15.07 4.82 -1.91
CA TRP A 53 14.93 6.02 -1.07
C TRP A 53 14.74 5.68 0.40
N LEU A 54 14.02 4.60 0.68
CA LEU A 54 13.66 4.14 2.03
C LEU A 54 14.72 3.21 2.66
N ALA A 55 15.87 2.97 2.00
CA ALA A 55 16.80 1.91 2.38
C ALA A 55 17.37 2.06 3.81
N SER A 56 17.51 3.30 4.31
CA SER A 56 17.97 3.59 5.68
C SER A 56 16.87 3.52 6.72
N ASP A 57 15.60 3.57 6.32
CA ASP A 57 14.47 3.83 7.22
C ASP A 57 13.49 2.67 7.29
N ILE A 58 13.62 1.68 6.39
CA ILE A 58 12.64 0.59 6.27
C ILE A 58 12.85 -0.53 7.30
N ASP A 59 14.09 -0.78 7.71
CA ASP A 59 14.39 -1.84 8.68
C ASP A 59 13.81 -1.51 10.05
N GLY A 60 12.99 -2.40 10.58
CA GLY A 60 12.26 -2.19 11.83
C GLY A 60 11.03 -1.29 11.74
N ALA A 61 10.75 -0.66 10.60
CA ALA A 61 9.65 0.30 10.45
C ALA A 61 8.27 -0.34 10.62
N ARG A 62 7.36 0.40 11.26
CA ARG A 62 5.92 0.10 11.31
C ARG A 62 5.25 0.78 10.12
N VAL A 63 4.71 -0.02 9.22
CA VAL A 63 4.19 0.46 7.93
C VAL A 63 2.67 0.44 7.91
N LEU A 64 2.08 1.54 7.43
CA LEU A 64 0.67 1.65 7.10
C LEU A 64 0.51 1.78 5.59
N ASP A 65 -0.17 0.83 4.95
CA ASP A 65 -0.55 0.88 3.53
C ASP A 65 -2.05 1.15 3.44
N LEU A 66 -2.42 2.40 3.12
CA LEU A 66 -3.83 2.84 3.14
C LEU A 66 -4.63 2.42 1.90
N PHE A 67 -3.96 2.00 0.84
CA PHE A 67 -4.59 1.53 -0.39
C PHE A 67 -3.86 0.28 -0.89
N ALA A 68 -3.89 -0.77 -0.10
CA ALA A 68 -3.00 -1.91 -0.29
C ALA A 68 -3.16 -2.62 -1.64
N GLY A 69 -4.35 -2.65 -2.22
CA GLY A 69 -4.61 -3.22 -3.52
C GLY A 69 -4.10 -4.65 -3.68
N SER A 70 -3.07 -4.85 -4.48
CA SER A 70 -2.39 -6.14 -4.62
C SER A 70 -1.48 -6.49 -3.44
N GLY A 71 -1.19 -5.54 -2.56
CA GLY A 71 -0.21 -5.64 -1.48
C GLY A 71 1.25 -5.41 -1.91
N SER A 72 1.49 -4.99 -3.17
CA SER A 72 2.84 -4.99 -3.75
C SER A 72 3.85 -4.10 -3.00
N LEU A 73 3.43 -2.95 -2.47
CA LEU A 73 4.27 -2.06 -1.66
C LEU A 73 4.46 -2.61 -0.25
N GLY A 74 3.38 -3.03 0.41
CA GLY A 74 3.44 -3.61 1.75
C GLY A 74 4.31 -4.87 1.81
N PHE A 75 4.22 -5.77 0.81
CA PHE A 75 5.09 -6.95 0.72
C PHE A 75 6.56 -6.60 0.50
N GLU A 76 6.84 -5.58 -0.30
CA GLU A 76 8.21 -5.09 -0.49
C GLU A 76 8.79 -4.54 0.83
N ALA A 77 7.97 -3.77 1.59
CA ALA A 77 8.35 -3.25 2.89
C ALA A 77 8.72 -4.37 3.88
N LEU A 78 7.82 -5.35 4.07
CA LEU A 78 8.08 -6.50 4.93
C LEU A 78 9.31 -7.29 4.50
N SER A 79 9.46 -7.51 3.19
CA SER A 79 10.62 -8.23 2.62
C SER A 79 11.95 -7.55 2.92
N ARG A 80 11.95 -6.22 3.08
CA ARG A 80 13.13 -5.40 3.35
C ARG A 80 13.35 -5.09 4.83
N GLY A 81 12.59 -5.72 5.71
CA GLY A 81 12.84 -5.66 7.15
C GLY A 81 11.87 -4.81 7.95
N ALA A 82 10.77 -4.31 7.36
CA ALA A 82 9.72 -3.66 8.16
C ALA A 82 9.23 -4.60 9.26
N SER A 83 9.05 -4.08 10.48
CA SER A 83 8.66 -4.86 11.65
C SER A 83 7.18 -5.22 11.64
N SER A 84 6.35 -4.37 11.04
CA SER A 84 4.91 -4.61 10.93
C SER A 84 4.30 -3.93 9.70
N LEU A 85 3.16 -4.46 9.27
CA LEU A 85 2.34 -3.90 8.20
C LEU A 85 0.87 -3.88 8.62
N THR A 86 0.25 -2.70 8.59
CA THR A 86 -1.20 -2.56 8.59
C THR A 86 -1.65 -2.22 7.18
N ALA A 87 -2.35 -3.13 6.52
CA ALA A 87 -2.82 -2.99 5.15
C ALA A 87 -4.33 -2.75 5.13
N ILE A 88 -4.75 -1.61 4.59
CA ILE A 88 -6.16 -1.25 4.43
C ILE A 88 -6.55 -1.49 2.97
N GLU A 89 -7.57 -2.31 2.75
CA GLU A 89 -8.06 -2.63 1.41
C GLU A 89 -9.59 -2.74 1.42
N ARG A 90 -10.23 -2.01 0.52
CA ARG A 90 -11.69 -1.96 0.42
C ARG A 90 -12.28 -3.21 -0.20
N ASP A 91 -11.64 -3.74 -1.23
CA ASP A 91 -12.13 -4.93 -1.92
C ASP A 91 -11.85 -6.19 -1.12
N ARG A 92 -12.91 -6.98 -0.87
CA ARG A 92 -12.83 -8.22 -0.09
C ARG A 92 -11.90 -9.25 -0.69
N SER A 93 -11.90 -9.38 -2.02
CA SER A 93 -11.10 -10.41 -2.70
C SER A 93 -9.62 -10.04 -2.74
N ALA A 94 -9.30 -8.74 -2.89
CA ALA A 94 -7.94 -8.23 -2.75
C ALA A 94 -7.42 -8.40 -1.32
N ALA A 95 -8.18 -7.99 -0.31
CA ALA A 95 -7.82 -8.16 1.09
C ALA A 95 -7.58 -9.64 1.45
N GLN A 96 -8.42 -10.56 0.94
CA GLN A 96 -8.22 -11.99 1.16
C GLN A 96 -6.95 -12.49 0.45
N SER A 97 -6.68 -12.03 -0.77
CA SER A 97 -5.47 -12.39 -1.50
C SER A 97 -4.19 -11.93 -0.78
N ILE A 98 -4.21 -10.75 -0.14
CA ILE A 98 -3.09 -10.29 0.68
C ILE A 98 -2.87 -11.25 1.84
N ARG A 99 -3.92 -11.65 2.58
CA ARG A 99 -3.80 -12.62 3.70
C ARG A 99 -3.22 -13.95 3.23
N ASP A 100 -3.72 -14.48 2.10
CA ASP A 100 -3.27 -15.76 1.55
C ASP A 100 -1.78 -15.70 1.16
N ASN A 101 -1.35 -14.60 0.54
CA ASN A 101 0.04 -14.37 0.16
C ASN A 101 0.96 -14.24 1.38
N ILE A 102 0.51 -13.58 2.46
CA ILE A 102 1.28 -13.53 3.73
C ILE A 102 1.48 -14.93 4.29
N HIS A 103 0.41 -15.72 4.40
CA HIS A 103 0.52 -17.13 4.86
C HIS A 103 1.45 -17.97 3.97
N LEU A 104 1.52 -17.68 2.68
CA LEU A 104 2.43 -18.36 1.76
C LEU A 104 3.90 -18.01 2.03
N LEU A 105 4.19 -16.73 2.32
CA LEU A 105 5.54 -16.21 2.48
C LEU A 105 6.08 -16.39 3.90
N ASP A 106 5.27 -16.05 4.88
CA ASP A 106 5.62 -16.08 6.31
C ASP A 106 5.01 -17.30 7.02
N LYS A 107 5.51 -18.46 6.66
CA LYS A 107 5.07 -19.74 7.28
C LYS A 107 5.38 -19.84 8.76
N GLN A 108 6.31 -19.06 9.26
CA GLN A 108 6.73 -19.07 10.66
C GLN A 108 5.99 -18.03 11.51
N GLY A 109 5.19 -17.15 10.89
CA GLY A 109 4.46 -16.09 11.57
C GLY A 109 5.38 -15.06 12.23
N THR A 110 6.49 -14.75 11.59
CA THR A 110 7.52 -13.83 12.12
C THR A 110 7.21 -12.36 11.86
N THR A 111 6.30 -12.08 10.89
CA THR A 111 5.89 -10.71 10.57
C THR A 111 4.59 -10.35 11.27
N HIS A 112 4.53 -9.16 11.86
CA HIS A 112 3.29 -8.61 12.41
C HIS A 112 2.49 -7.93 11.30
N THR A 113 1.54 -8.66 10.72
CA THR A 113 0.73 -8.15 9.61
C THR A 113 -0.75 -8.18 9.94
N GLU A 114 -1.38 -7.02 9.83
CA GLU A 114 -2.82 -6.86 9.94
C GLU A 114 -3.41 -6.42 8.60
N VAL A 115 -4.39 -7.17 8.08
CA VAL A 115 -5.11 -6.81 6.84
C VAL A 115 -6.54 -6.50 7.19
N ILE A 116 -6.91 -5.23 7.03
CA ILE A 116 -8.22 -4.70 7.41
C ILE A 116 -9.02 -4.44 6.12
N GLN A 117 -10.16 -5.10 5.99
CA GLN A 117 -11.08 -4.80 4.91
C GLN A 117 -11.92 -3.57 5.29
N ALA A 118 -11.52 -2.40 4.78
CA ALA A 118 -12.20 -1.14 5.07
C ALA A 118 -11.97 -0.11 3.95
N ASP A 119 -12.79 0.91 3.92
CA ASP A 119 -12.52 2.15 3.20
C ASP A 119 -11.44 2.95 3.97
N ALA A 120 -10.42 3.46 3.26
CA ALA A 120 -9.28 4.14 3.87
C ALA A 120 -9.67 5.39 4.66
N ILE A 121 -10.57 6.22 4.11
CA ILE A 121 -11.04 7.44 4.78
C ILE A 121 -11.84 7.11 6.02
N ALA A 122 -12.73 6.12 5.94
CA ALA A 122 -13.51 5.68 7.09
C ALA A 122 -12.61 5.10 8.19
N TRP A 123 -11.60 4.33 7.83
CA TRP A 123 -10.63 3.78 8.76
C TRP A 123 -9.80 4.89 9.44
N LEU A 124 -9.28 5.86 8.68
CA LEU A 124 -8.54 7.00 9.22
C LEU A 124 -9.36 7.76 10.26
N LYS A 125 -10.62 8.09 9.95
CA LYS A 125 -11.52 8.78 10.88
C LYS A 125 -11.75 8.02 12.20
N GLN A 126 -11.79 6.69 12.15
CA GLN A 126 -11.94 5.85 13.35
C GLN A 126 -10.63 5.67 14.13
N SER A 127 -9.49 5.89 13.47
CA SER A 127 -8.17 5.71 14.08
C SER A 127 -7.63 6.95 14.79
N LEU A 128 -8.35 8.08 14.75
CA LEU A 128 -7.99 9.32 15.43
C LEU A 128 -7.81 9.18 16.95
N ALA A 129 -8.39 8.15 17.56
CA ALA A 129 -8.32 7.88 19.00
C ALA A 129 -7.36 6.72 19.37
N LYS A 130 -6.57 6.22 18.42
CA LYS A 130 -5.66 5.10 18.67
C LYS A 130 -4.25 5.58 19.00
N ASP A 131 -3.62 4.97 19.99
CA ASP A 131 -2.22 5.23 20.37
C ASP A 131 -1.19 4.56 19.43
N SER A 132 -1.64 4.04 18.29
CA SER A 132 -0.75 3.39 17.33
C SER A 132 -0.10 4.41 16.41
N THR A 133 1.22 4.39 16.31
CA THR A 133 1.98 5.26 15.41
C THR A 133 2.71 4.45 14.34
N TYR A 134 2.91 5.07 13.19
CA TYR A 134 3.59 4.48 12.04
C TYR A 134 4.84 5.27 11.68
N ASP A 135 5.87 4.56 11.26
CA ASP A 135 7.13 5.14 10.83
C ASP A 135 7.12 5.42 9.31
N LEU A 136 6.29 4.67 8.56
CA LEU A 136 6.09 4.86 7.13
C LEU A 136 4.61 4.70 6.77
N VAL A 137 4.06 5.67 6.05
CA VAL A 137 2.73 5.57 5.42
C VAL A 137 2.86 5.55 3.90
N LEU A 138 2.17 4.59 3.27
CA LEU A 138 2.09 4.42 1.84
C LEU A 138 0.70 4.88 1.35
N LEU A 139 0.68 5.85 0.43
CA LEU A 139 -0.52 6.44 -0.16
C LEU A 139 -0.47 6.28 -1.69
N ASP A 140 -1.09 5.22 -2.20
CA ASP A 140 -1.28 4.98 -3.65
C ASP A 140 -2.78 4.83 -3.95
N PRO A 141 -3.58 5.92 -3.78
CA PRO A 141 -5.00 5.87 -4.01
C PRO A 141 -5.35 5.73 -5.49
N PRO A 142 -6.52 5.20 -5.84
CA PRO A 142 -7.02 5.24 -7.20
C PRO A 142 -7.14 6.71 -7.67
N PHE A 143 -6.60 6.98 -8.86
CA PHE A 143 -6.50 8.32 -9.43
C PHE A 143 -7.88 8.96 -9.69
N ARG A 144 -7.92 10.30 -9.73
CA ARG A 144 -9.09 11.13 -10.07
C ARG A 144 -10.30 10.96 -9.15
N GLN A 145 -10.09 10.54 -7.91
CA GLN A 145 -11.14 10.40 -6.91
C GLN A 145 -11.01 11.38 -5.73
N GLY A 146 -9.99 12.25 -5.70
CA GLY A 146 -9.76 13.24 -4.63
C GLY A 146 -9.42 12.62 -3.27
N LEU A 147 -9.12 11.32 -3.23
CA LEU A 147 -8.88 10.62 -1.96
C LEU A 147 -7.56 11.05 -1.30
N LEU A 148 -6.57 11.43 -2.10
CA LEU A 148 -5.25 11.81 -1.59
C LEU A 148 -5.33 13.03 -0.68
N ASP A 149 -6.06 14.07 -1.09
CA ASP A 149 -6.22 15.30 -0.30
C ASP A 149 -6.89 15.00 1.05
N SER A 150 -7.97 14.20 1.03
CA SER A 150 -8.66 13.80 2.25
C SER A 150 -7.77 12.94 3.18
N CYS A 151 -6.91 12.08 2.63
CA CYS A 151 -5.96 11.32 3.43
C CYS A 151 -4.90 12.22 4.06
N ILE A 152 -4.36 13.17 3.30
CA ILE A 152 -3.34 14.12 3.80
C ILE A 152 -3.93 14.97 4.93
N GLU A 153 -5.14 15.52 4.77
CA GLU A 153 -5.84 16.27 5.80
C GLU A 153 -6.01 15.44 7.07
N LEU A 154 -6.57 14.24 6.97
CA LEU A 154 -6.78 13.35 8.11
C LEU A 154 -5.47 12.91 8.78
N LEU A 155 -4.41 12.66 8.03
CA LEU A 155 -3.11 12.31 8.58
C LEU A 155 -2.41 13.49 9.26
N SER A 156 -2.62 14.71 8.75
CA SER A 156 -2.10 15.93 9.35
C SER A 156 -2.63 16.19 10.76
N ASP A 157 -3.90 15.89 10.98
CA ASP A 157 -4.60 16.12 12.25
C ASP A 157 -4.50 14.92 13.22
N ASN A 158 -3.74 13.89 12.84
CA ASN A 158 -3.79 12.59 13.51
C ASN A 158 -2.47 12.26 14.21
N SER A 159 -2.55 11.66 15.39
CA SER A 159 -1.41 11.12 16.13
C SER A 159 -0.77 9.86 15.51
N LEU A 160 -1.26 9.39 14.35
CA LEU A 160 -0.70 8.24 13.65
C LEU A 160 0.72 8.46 13.11
N LEU A 161 1.11 9.71 12.88
CA LEU A 161 2.44 10.11 12.41
C LEU A 161 3.18 10.85 13.52
N GLN A 162 4.39 10.41 13.80
CA GLN A 162 5.30 11.11 14.70
C GLN A 162 6.35 11.89 13.92
N LYS A 163 7.08 12.77 14.58
CA LYS A 163 8.27 13.41 14.02
C LYS A 163 9.23 12.37 13.45
N GLY A 164 9.70 12.58 12.23
CA GLY A 164 10.57 11.68 11.49
C GLY A 164 9.82 10.57 10.72
N ALA A 165 8.49 10.48 10.87
CA ALA A 165 7.72 9.55 10.04
C ALA A 165 7.80 9.94 8.56
N LEU A 166 7.83 8.93 7.70
CA LEU A 166 7.88 9.11 6.26
C LEU A 166 6.50 8.89 5.64
N VAL A 167 6.16 9.71 4.66
CA VAL A 167 4.94 9.58 3.87
C VAL A 167 5.31 9.48 2.40
N TYR A 168 5.12 8.30 1.84
CA TYR A 168 5.20 8.06 0.40
C TYR A 168 3.82 8.24 -0.22
N LEU A 169 3.74 8.96 -1.34
CA LEU A 169 2.50 9.13 -2.07
C LEU A 169 2.69 9.08 -3.59
N GLU A 170 1.67 8.54 -4.27
CA GLU A 170 1.53 8.57 -5.73
C GLU A 170 0.36 9.48 -6.12
N LEU A 171 0.56 10.27 -7.18
CA LEU A 171 -0.46 11.15 -7.73
C LEU A 171 -0.31 11.25 -9.25
N GLU A 172 -1.34 11.77 -9.92
CA GLU A 172 -1.29 12.05 -11.34
C GLU A 172 -0.22 13.12 -11.63
N GLN A 173 0.59 12.93 -12.67
CA GLN A 173 1.65 13.86 -13.04
C GLN A 173 1.15 15.29 -13.28
N GLU A 174 -0.07 15.43 -13.82
CA GLU A 174 -0.68 16.72 -14.10
C GLU A 174 -1.17 17.47 -12.85
N ARG A 175 -1.21 16.83 -11.67
CA ARG A 175 -1.61 17.45 -10.41
C ARG A 175 -0.49 18.31 -9.81
N ASN A 176 -0.58 19.63 -10.04
CA ASN A 176 0.34 20.63 -9.49
C ASN A 176 -0.25 21.38 -8.28
N ASP A 177 -1.46 21.02 -7.87
CA ASP A 177 -2.27 21.70 -6.86
C ASP A 177 -2.26 20.99 -5.50
N LEU A 178 -1.50 19.90 -5.36
CA LEU A 178 -1.45 19.14 -4.11
C LEU A 178 -0.95 20.02 -2.97
N GLN A 179 -1.80 20.22 -1.98
CA GLN A 179 -1.42 20.90 -0.74
C GLN A 179 -0.98 19.85 0.29
N THR A 180 0.19 20.07 0.87
CA THR A 180 0.70 19.27 1.96
C THR A 180 0.85 20.12 3.21
N PRO A 181 0.73 19.56 4.42
CA PRO A 181 0.95 20.30 5.67
C PRO A 181 2.32 20.98 5.68
N ALA A 182 2.40 22.18 6.24
CA ALA A 182 3.65 22.97 6.28
C ALA A 182 4.80 22.23 7.00
N HIS A 183 4.47 21.34 7.93
CA HIS A 183 5.43 20.52 8.66
C HIS A 183 5.86 19.23 7.92
N TRP A 184 5.35 18.98 6.69
CA TRP A 184 5.83 17.87 5.86
C TRP A 184 6.89 18.39 4.88
N ALA A 185 8.14 17.97 5.06
CA ALA A 185 9.25 18.34 4.18
C ALA A 185 9.33 17.38 2.99
N LEU A 186 9.30 17.90 1.77
CA LEU A 186 9.53 17.08 0.57
C LEU A 186 11.00 16.64 0.51
N LEU A 187 11.26 15.35 0.64
CA LEU A 187 12.61 14.78 0.55
C LEU A 187 12.98 14.37 -0.87
N LYS A 188 12.06 13.70 -1.57
CA LYS A 188 12.28 13.15 -2.91
C LYS A 188 11.04 13.30 -3.78
N GLU A 189 11.27 13.52 -5.06
CA GLU A 189 10.22 13.49 -6.09
C GLU A 189 10.76 12.89 -7.37
N LYS A 190 9.91 12.14 -8.08
CA LYS A 190 10.21 11.62 -9.41
C LYS A 190 8.93 11.38 -10.19
N VAL A 191 9.04 11.44 -11.52
CA VAL A 191 7.95 11.13 -12.45
C VAL A 191 8.28 9.87 -13.25
N ALA A 192 7.30 8.99 -13.39
CA ALA A 192 7.36 7.82 -14.24
C ALA A 192 6.05 7.69 -15.05
N GLY A 193 6.12 7.99 -16.33
CA GLY A 193 4.94 8.04 -17.19
C GLY A 193 3.96 9.14 -16.72
N GLN A 194 2.74 8.75 -16.39
CA GLN A 194 1.67 9.66 -15.94
C GLN A 194 1.60 9.77 -14.40
N VAL A 195 2.58 9.22 -13.68
CA VAL A 195 2.59 9.18 -12.22
C VAL A 195 3.74 10.02 -11.69
N SER A 196 3.44 10.96 -10.81
CA SER A 196 4.42 11.58 -9.90
C SER A 196 4.38 10.82 -8.58
N TYR A 197 5.53 10.50 -8.03
CA TYR A 197 5.65 9.89 -6.71
C TYR A 197 6.64 10.66 -5.87
N ARG A 198 6.26 10.86 -4.61
CA ARG A 198 6.93 11.75 -3.67
C ARG A 198 7.15 11.08 -2.34
N LEU A 199 8.21 11.49 -1.66
CA LEU A 199 8.51 11.09 -0.29
C LEU A 199 8.64 12.34 0.57
N TYR A 200 7.88 12.40 1.65
CA TYR A 200 7.90 13.47 2.64
C TYR A 200 8.38 12.95 3.99
N GLU A 201 8.98 13.82 4.78
CA GLU A 201 9.25 13.60 6.19
C GLU A 201 8.37 14.52 7.03
N VAL A 202 7.82 13.97 8.09
CA VAL A 202 6.98 14.71 9.05
C VAL A 202 7.88 15.38 10.09
N ASN A 203 7.87 16.71 10.15
CA ASN A 203 8.58 17.49 11.15
C ASN A 203 7.68 17.82 12.34
N GLU A 204 8.22 18.45 13.37
CA GLU A 204 7.43 19.03 14.44
C GLU A 204 6.59 20.20 13.92
N LEU A 205 5.37 20.34 14.43
CA LEU A 205 4.62 21.58 14.26
C LEU A 205 5.41 22.67 14.98
N GLU A 206 5.87 23.68 14.27
CA GLU A 206 6.38 24.89 14.90
C GLU A 206 5.23 25.55 15.68
N GLY A 207 5.35 25.56 17.01
CA GLY A 207 4.36 26.09 17.93
C GLY A 207 4.27 27.63 17.89
#